data_694ae2b267ca6f5e23e63787505a5af2
#
_entry.id   694ae2b267ca6f5e23e63787505a5af2
#
_cell.length_a   1.000
_cell.length_b   1.000
_cell.length_c   1.000
_cell.angle_alpha   90.00
_cell.angle_beta   90.00
_cell.angle_gamma   90.00
#
_symmetry.space_group_name_H-M   'P 1'
#
loop_
_entity.id
_entity.type
_entity.pdbx_description
1 polymer ?
#
loop_
_entity_poly.entity_id
_entity_poly.type
_entity_poly.pdbx_seq_one_letter_code
_entity_poly.pdbx_strand_id
1 'polypeptide(L)'
;MLHDYSAEFVTEGRLEPNGYSLLLMTEPGSQHGLGVFMLSEFFRRAGWNVTLANPVDMNDFKRNFQSDWFDVVGLSLATDRHLIEIQQTLPELLAGSVNSALRVFLGGPMASLAPDTMTWPRTVLLKGNAIEAVEKVTQTLFNMERQISQTL
;
A
#
# COMPACT_ATOMS: atom_id res chain seq x y z
N MET A 1 -3.91 19.57 -19.53
CA MET A 1 -3.30 18.33 -20.02
C MET A 1 -3.32 17.21 -19.02
N LEU A 2 -2.75 17.40 -17.84
CA LEU A 2 -2.86 16.38 -16.80
C LEU A 2 -4.31 16.04 -16.45
N HIS A 3 -5.17 17.05 -16.46
CA HIS A 3 -6.58 16.86 -16.15
C HIS A 3 -7.28 15.98 -17.19
N ASP A 4 -7.10 16.27 -18.46
CA ASP A 4 -7.72 15.49 -19.53
C ASP A 4 -7.17 14.06 -19.57
N TYR A 5 -5.87 13.95 -19.37
CA TYR A 5 -5.19 12.66 -19.33
C TYR A 5 -5.69 11.83 -18.17
N SER A 6 -5.88 12.46 -17.02
CA SER A 6 -6.39 11.80 -15.82
C SER A 6 -7.82 11.31 -16.00
N ALA A 7 -8.68 12.11 -16.66
CA ALA A 7 -10.06 11.71 -16.93
C ALA A 7 -10.11 10.52 -17.89
N GLU A 8 -9.35 10.55 -18.96
CA GLU A 8 -9.23 9.42 -19.87
C GLU A 8 -8.72 8.16 -19.15
N PHE A 9 -7.70 8.35 -18.34
CA PHE A 9 -7.11 7.25 -17.57
C PHE A 9 -8.17 6.56 -16.70
N VAL A 10 -8.97 7.34 -15.98
CA VAL A 10 -9.97 6.81 -15.06
C VAL A 10 -11.15 6.16 -15.79
N THR A 11 -11.62 6.78 -16.88
CA THR A 11 -12.82 6.31 -17.57
C THR A 11 -12.55 5.20 -18.59
N GLU A 12 -11.47 5.32 -19.36
CA GLU A 12 -11.20 4.38 -20.44
C GLU A 12 -10.37 3.18 -20.02
N GLY A 13 -9.45 3.39 -19.08
CA GLY A 13 -8.55 2.32 -18.65
C GLY A 13 -9.02 1.55 -17.43
N ARG A 14 -10.18 1.90 -16.87
CA ARG A 14 -10.65 1.30 -15.63
C ARG A 14 -11.12 -0.13 -15.87
N LEU A 15 -10.51 -1.05 -15.13
CA LEU A 15 -10.92 -2.44 -15.13
C LEU A 15 -12.11 -2.64 -14.20
N GLU A 16 -12.78 -3.78 -14.36
CA GLU A 16 -13.80 -4.18 -13.41
C GLU A 16 -13.21 -4.27 -12.01
N PRO A 17 -14.01 -4.01 -10.96
CA PRO A 17 -13.54 -4.17 -9.59
C PRO A 17 -12.99 -5.57 -9.36
N ASN A 18 -11.83 -5.68 -8.75
CA ASN A 18 -11.18 -6.95 -8.48
C ASN A 18 -11.44 -7.50 -7.07
N GLY A 19 -12.19 -6.75 -6.26
CA GLY A 19 -12.53 -7.16 -4.90
C GLY A 19 -11.46 -6.84 -3.86
N TYR A 20 -10.30 -6.35 -4.27
CA TYR A 20 -9.22 -6.03 -3.35
C TYR A 20 -9.34 -4.61 -2.82
N SER A 21 -8.94 -4.41 -1.57
CA SER A 21 -8.93 -3.10 -0.92
C SER A 21 -7.51 -2.76 -0.44
N LEU A 22 -7.14 -1.52 -0.65
CA LEU A 22 -5.83 -0.98 -0.31
C LEU A 22 -6.00 0.25 0.57
N LEU A 23 -5.29 0.26 1.70
CA LEU A 23 -5.07 1.48 2.47
C LEU A 23 -3.70 2.02 2.10
N LEU A 24 -3.66 3.22 1.55
CA LEU A 24 -2.41 3.86 1.14
C LEU A 24 -2.13 5.02 2.07
N MET A 25 -1.04 4.93 2.83
CA MET A 25 -0.69 5.90 3.86
C MET A 25 0.70 6.49 3.64
N THR A 26 0.85 7.74 4.07
CA THR A 26 2.17 8.36 4.24
C THR A 26 2.65 8.14 5.67
N GLU A 27 3.93 8.42 5.93
CA GLU A 27 4.44 8.45 7.29
C GLU A 27 3.71 9.51 8.12
N PRO A 28 3.62 9.33 9.45
CA PRO A 28 2.92 10.30 10.30
C PRO A 28 3.46 11.72 10.15
N GLY A 29 2.56 12.67 10.02
CA GLY A 29 2.90 14.08 9.88
C GLY A 29 3.25 14.53 8.48
N SER A 30 3.31 13.61 7.50
CA SER A 30 3.58 13.93 6.11
C SER A 30 2.30 14.01 5.31
N GLN A 31 2.31 14.83 4.24
CA GLN A 31 1.18 14.93 3.33
C GLN A 31 1.43 14.09 2.08
N HIS A 32 0.34 13.66 1.45
CA HIS A 32 0.43 12.97 0.17
C HIS A 32 1.01 13.90 -0.90
N GLY A 33 2.07 13.44 -1.56
CA GLY A 33 2.59 14.12 -2.73
C GLY A 33 1.91 13.65 -4.01
N LEU A 34 2.30 14.27 -5.11
CA LEU A 34 1.76 13.93 -6.43
C LEU A 34 1.99 12.45 -6.76
N GLY A 35 3.16 11.91 -6.40
CA GLY A 35 3.46 10.50 -6.67
C GLY A 35 2.48 9.53 -5.99
N VAL A 36 2.06 9.84 -4.77
CA VAL A 36 1.09 9.00 -4.05
C VAL A 36 -0.29 9.09 -4.70
N PHE A 37 -0.70 10.29 -5.14
CA PHE A 37 -1.95 10.45 -5.87
C PHE A 37 -1.94 9.67 -7.18
N MET A 38 -0.85 9.74 -7.93
CA MET A 38 -0.70 8.97 -9.16
C MET A 38 -0.78 7.48 -8.88
N LEU A 39 -0.10 7.02 -7.84
CA LEU A 39 -0.12 5.62 -7.45
C LEU A 39 -1.54 5.18 -7.10
N SER A 40 -2.29 5.98 -6.35
CA SER A 40 -3.68 5.65 -6.00
C SER A 40 -4.56 5.52 -7.24
N GLU A 41 -4.36 6.38 -8.23
CA GLU A 41 -5.11 6.31 -9.48
C GLU A 41 -4.77 5.05 -10.29
N PHE A 42 -3.49 4.65 -10.33
CA PHE A 42 -3.10 3.40 -10.97
C PHE A 42 -3.76 2.19 -10.31
N PHE A 43 -3.83 2.16 -8.99
CA PHE A 43 -4.53 1.08 -8.29
C PHE A 43 -6.03 1.08 -8.58
N ARG A 44 -6.67 2.24 -8.56
CA ARG A 44 -8.10 2.35 -8.89
C ARG A 44 -8.38 1.88 -10.30
N ARG A 45 -7.52 2.25 -11.22
CA ARG A 45 -7.64 1.85 -12.62
C ARG A 45 -7.52 0.33 -12.76
N ALA A 46 -6.70 -0.31 -11.95
CA ALA A 46 -6.53 -1.75 -11.93
C ALA A 46 -7.69 -2.48 -11.22
N GLY A 47 -8.68 -1.75 -10.73
CA GLY A 47 -9.87 -2.34 -10.12
C GLY A 47 -9.86 -2.38 -8.60
N TRP A 48 -8.86 -1.77 -7.96
CA TRP A 48 -8.75 -1.75 -6.51
C TRP A 48 -9.66 -0.71 -5.87
N ASN A 49 -10.17 -1.04 -4.69
CA ASN A 49 -10.83 -0.07 -3.81
C ASN A 49 -9.75 0.58 -2.94
N VAL A 50 -9.45 1.84 -3.18
CA VAL A 50 -8.33 2.55 -2.54
C VAL A 50 -8.85 3.55 -1.52
N THR A 51 -8.30 3.47 -0.32
CA THR A 51 -8.49 4.48 0.73
C THR A 51 -7.15 5.18 0.95
N LEU A 52 -7.15 6.50 0.89
CA LEU A 52 -5.98 7.31 1.20
C LEU A 52 -6.10 7.80 2.64
N ALA A 53 -5.03 7.66 3.41
CA ALA A 53 -4.96 8.18 4.76
C ALA A 53 -3.70 9.00 4.95
N ASN A 54 -3.80 10.04 5.74
CA ASN A 54 -2.74 11.00 6.00
C ASN A 54 -2.60 11.16 7.51
N PRO A 55 -2.05 10.15 8.21
CA PRO A 55 -2.03 10.16 9.67
C PRO A 55 -1.24 11.36 10.22
N VAL A 56 -1.77 12.00 11.25
CA VAL A 56 -1.14 13.18 11.84
C VAL A 56 -0.05 12.79 12.84
N ASP A 57 -0.18 11.63 13.48
CA ASP A 57 0.78 11.13 14.44
C ASP A 57 0.77 9.59 14.46
N MET A 58 1.60 8.99 15.29
CA MET A 58 1.71 7.54 15.39
C MET A 58 0.43 6.89 15.91
N ASN A 59 -0.31 7.54 16.79
CA ASN A 59 -1.57 6.99 17.27
C ASN A 59 -2.61 6.91 16.16
N ASP A 60 -2.69 7.94 15.34
CA ASP A 60 -3.55 7.96 14.16
C ASP A 60 -3.12 6.90 13.13
N PHE A 61 -1.82 6.77 12.93
CA PHE A 61 -1.24 5.75 12.08
C PHE A 61 -1.68 4.35 12.51
N LYS A 62 -1.56 4.04 13.80
CA LYS A 62 -1.96 2.74 14.35
C LYS A 62 -3.45 2.48 14.19
N ARG A 63 -4.29 3.50 14.43
CA ARG A 63 -5.74 3.36 14.27
C ARG A 63 -6.14 2.98 12.86
N ASN A 64 -5.46 3.51 11.85
CA ASN A 64 -5.76 3.21 10.47
C ASN A 64 -5.56 1.73 10.12
N PHE A 65 -4.58 1.07 10.75
CA PHE A 65 -4.36 -0.36 10.55
C PHE A 65 -5.51 -1.21 11.09
N GLN A 66 -6.24 -0.71 12.07
CA GLN A 66 -7.19 -1.50 12.84
C GLN A 66 -8.65 -1.11 12.61
N SER A 67 -8.90 -0.05 11.85
CA SER A 67 -10.25 0.51 11.72
C SER A 67 -11.15 -0.26 10.76
N ASP A 68 -10.58 -0.83 9.70
CA ASP A 68 -11.33 -1.45 8.63
C ASP A 68 -10.59 -2.64 8.05
N TRP A 69 -11.30 -3.40 7.23
CA TRP A 69 -10.72 -4.49 6.46
C TRP A 69 -9.96 -3.93 5.26
N PHE A 70 -8.70 -4.33 5.14
CA PHE A 70 -7.90 -4.11 3.93
C PHE A 70 -7.15 -5.38 3.59
N ASP A 71 -7.00 -5.65 2.30
CA ASP A 71 -6.14 -6.74 1.83
C ASP A 71 -4.67 -6.34 1.96
N VAL A 72 -4.38 -5.07 1.70
CA VAL A 72 -3.02 -4.55 1.65
C VAL A 72 -2.98 -3.15 2.25
N VAL A 73 -1.90 -2.87 2.97
CA VAL A 73 -1.54 -1.51 3.36
C VAL A 73 -0.28 -1.12 2.62
N GLY A 74 -0.33 -0.02 1.89
CA GLY A 74 0.83 0.57 1.24
C GLY A 74 1.34 1.75 2.07
N LEU A 75 2.62 1.73 2.39
CA LEU A 75 3.27 2.82 3.12
C LEU A 75 4.23 3.53 2.20
N SER A 76 4.07 4.85 2.07
CA SER A 76 5.00 5.70 1.34
C SER A 76 5.84 6.48 2.34
N LEU A 77 7.11 6.13 2.45
CA LEU A 77 8.04 6.76 3.38
C LEU A 77 9.03 7.64 2.63
N ALA A 78 9.00 8.93 2.96
CA ALA A 78 9.90 9.92 2.35
C ALA A 78 11.16 10.15 3.18
N THR A 79 11.11 9.88 4.50
CA THR A 79 12.23 10.07 5.42
C THR A 79 12.40 8.84 6.30
N ASP A 80 13.50 8.79 7.03
CA ASP A 80 13.75 7.72 8.00
C ASP A 80 13.24 8.06 9.41
N ARG A 81 12.56 9.20 9.56
CA ARG A 81 12.14 9.71 10.88
C ARG A 81 11.38 8.69 11.72
N HIS A 82 10.44 7.97 11.09
CA HIS A 82 9.57 7.03 11.78
C HIS A 82 9.89 5.57 11.45
N LEU A 83 10.97 5.33 10.72
CA LEU A 83 11.29 4.01 10.19
C LEU A 83 11.43 2.96 11.30
N ILE A 84 12.21 3.27 12.32
CA ILE A 84 12.46 2.34 13.43
C ILE A 84 11.19 2.11 14.23
N GLU A 85 10.46 3.17 14.54
CA GLU A 85 9.22 3.05 15.30
C GLU A 85 8.17 2.22 14.56
N ILE A 86 8.01 2.46 13.26
CA ILE A 86 7.09 1.67 12.44
C ILE A 86 7.52 0.21 12.42
N GLN A 87 8.81 -0.05 12.24
CA GLN A 87 9.34 -1.41 12.22
C GLN A 87 9.07 -2.13 13.53
N GLN A 88 9.25 -1.47 14.66
CA GLN A 88 9.06 -2.05 15.98
C GLN A 88 7.60 -2.33 16.31
N THR A 89 6.68 -1.49 15.82
CA THR A 89 5.25 -1.63 16.10
C THR A 89 4.51 -2.49 15.10
N LEU A 90 5.11 -2.77 13.96
CA LEU A 90 4.43 -3.47 12.87
C LEU A 90 3.89 -4.84 13.24
N PRO A 91 4.63 -5.71 13.98
CA PRO A 91 4.09 -7.00 14.39
C PRO A 91 2.80 -6.87 15.21
N GLU A 92 2.74 -5.90 16.12
CA GLU A 92 1.55 -5.64 16.93
C GLU A 92 0.40 -5.14 16.07
N LEU A 93 0.69 -4.24 15.13
CA LEU A 93 -0.32 -3.69 14.22
C LEU A 93 -0.92 -4.78 13.34
N LEU A 94 -0.09 -5.66 12.82
CA LEU A 94 -0.55 -6.76 11.99
C LEU A 94 -1.37 -7.77 12.79
N ALA A 95 -0.97 -8.04 14.03
CA ALA A 95 -1.72 -8.94 14.90
C ALA A 95 -3.09 -8.38 15.27
N GLY A 96 -3.21 -7.05 15.40
CA GLY A 96 -4.47 -6.38 15.73
C GLY A 96 -5.32 -5.96 14.53
N SER A 97 -4.88 -6.26 13.31
CA SER A 97 -5.63 -5.88 12.11
C SER A 97 -6.88 -6.73 11.94
N VAL A 98 -7.92 -6.14 11.34
CA VAL A 98 -9.17 -6.85 11.05
C VAL A 98 -8.92 -8.04 10.13
N ASN A 99 -8.02 -7.88 9.16
CA ASN A 99 -7.59 -8.95 8.28
C ASN A 99 -6.31 -9.59 8.81
N SER A 100 -6.39 -10.82 9.29
CA SER A 100 -5.22 -11.53 9.83
C SER A 100 -4.18 -11.87 8.76
N ALA A 101 -4.52 -11.80 7.49
CA ALA A 101 -3.62 -12.04 6.36
C ALA A 101 -3.13 -10.74 5.71
N LEU A 102 -3.30 -9.60 6.37
CA LEU A 102 -2.89 -8.29 5.86
C LEU A 102 -1.43 -8.28 5.45
N ARG A 103 -1.16 -7.74 4.27
CA ARG A 103 0.20 -7.56 3.74
C ARG A 103 0.53 -6.08 3.69
N VAL A 104 1.81 -5.77 3.88
CA VAL A 104 2.32 -4.41 3.85
C VAL A 104 3.26 -4.26 2.66
N PHE A 105 3.10 -3.18 1.92
CA PHE A 105 4.02 -2.82 0.84
C PHE A 105 4.64 -1.47 1.19
N LEU A 106 5.96 -1.43 1.18
CA LEU A 106 6.73 -0.25 1.53
C LEU A 106 7.29 0.37 0.25
N GLY A 107 6.91 1.60 -0.02
CA GLY A 107 7.36 2.35 -1.18
C GLY A 107 7.86 3.74 -0.81
N GLY A 108 8.11 4.56 -1.83
CA GLY A 108 8.63 5.91 -1.66
C GLY A 108 10.16 5.96 -1.65
N PRO A 109 10.75 7.16 -1.46
CA PRO A 109 12.20 7.33 -1.51
C PRO A 109 12.96 6.43 -0.54
N MET A 110 12.43 6.20 0.66
CA MET A 110 13.11 5.36 1.65
C MET A 110 13.16 3.89 1.25
N ALA A 111 12.16 3.40 0.55
CA ALA A 111 12.17 2.02 0.07
C ALA A 111 13.30 1.78 -0.93
N SER A 112 13.59 2.77 -1.78
CA SER A 112 14.69 2.69 -2.74
C SER A 112 16.06 2.67 -2.08
N LEU A 113 16.16 3.25 -0.89
CA LEU A 113 17.42 3.31 -0.13
C LEU A 113 17.54 2.17 0.89
N ALA A 114 16.47 1.43 1.13
CA ALA A 114 16.48 0.36 2.13
C ALA A 114 17.43 -0.76 1.73
N PRO A 115 18.22 -1.31 2.67
CA PRO A 115 19.06 -2.46 2.38
C PRO A 115 18.23 -3.67 1.98
N ASP A 116 18.75 -4.50 1.06
CA ASP A 116 18.06 -5.73 0.67
C ASP A 116 17.94 -6.72 1.82
N THR A 117 18.77 -6.56 2.85
CA THR A 117 18.72 -7.39 4.05
C THR A 117 17.65 -6.97 5.05
N MET A 118 16.98 -5.84 4.81
CA MET A 118 15.94 -5.36 5.70
C MET A 118 14.71 -6.27 5.60
N THR A 119 14.36 -6.90 6.71
CA THR A 119 13.20 -7.80 6.77
C THR A 119 12.18 -7.29 7.77
N TRP A 120 10.98 -7.03 7.29
CA TRP A 120 9.84 -6.67 8.13
C TRP A 120 8.77 -7.75 7.97
N PRO A 121 7.99 -8.05 9.03
CA PRO A 121 6.96 -9.09 8.92
C PRO A 121 5.92 -8.74 7.86
N ARG A 122 5.64 -9.69 6.99
CA ARG A 122 4.63 -9.58 5.93
C ARG A 122 4.75 -8.32 5.07
N THR A 123 5.98 -7.85 4.86
CA THR A 123 6.27 -6.60 4.15
C THR A 123 7.10 -6.87 2.91
N VAL A 124 6.72 -6.22 1.82
CA VAL A 124 7.43 -6.29 0.55
C VAL A 124 7.90 -4.88 0.19
N LEU A 125 9.17 -4.75 -0.19
CA LEU A 125 9.71 -3.48 -0.66
C LEU A 125 9.42 -3.29 -2.14
N LEU A 126 8.92 -2.09 -2.49
CA LEU A 126 8.64 -1.73 -3.88
C LEU A 126 9.69 -0.74 -4.35
N LYS A 127 10.59 -1.20 -5.20
CA LYS A 127 11.71 -0.40 -5.74
C LYS A 127 11.53 -0.18 -7.23
N GLY A 128 10.40 0.38 -7.63
CA GLY A 128 10.13 0.62 -9.03
C GLY A 128 9.19 1.80 -9.20
N ASN A 129 8.68 1.96 -10.41
CA ASN A 129 7.70 2.99 -10.67
C ASN A 129 6.29 2.54 -10.22
N ALA A 130 5.32 3.44 -10.35
CA ALA A 130 3.95 3.18 -9.90
C ALA A 130 3.30 2.00 -10.63
N ILE A 131 3.57 1.86 -11.92
CA ILE A 131 2.98 0.77 -12.72
C ILE A 131 3.52 -0.58 -12.24
N GLU A 132 4.83 -0.67 -12.03
CA GLU A 132 5.48 -1.88 -11.51
C GLU A 132 4.96 -2.21 -10.11
N ALA A 133 4.72 -1.20 -9.28
CA ALA A 133 4.18 -1.38 -7.94
C ALA A 133 2.80 -2.05 -7.99
N VAL A 134 1.90 -1.53 -8.82
CA VAL A 134 0.55 -2.08 -8.96
C VAL A 134 0.60 -3.52 -9.45
N GLU A 135 1.44 -3.80 -10.44
CA GLU A 135 1.59 -5.14 -10.99
C GLU A 135 2.09 -6.12 -9.93
N LYS A 136 3.11 -5.73 -9.19
CA LYS A 136 3.71 -6.59 -8.17
C LYS A 136 2.73 -6.88 -7.03
N VAL A 137 2.02 -5.87 -6.55
CA VAL A 137 1.04 -6.03 -5.47
C VAL A 137 -0.10 -6.93 -5.92
N THR A 138 -0.66 -6.66 -7.09
CA THR A 138 -1.77 -7.43 -7.62
C THR A 138 -1.38 -8.90 -7.85
N GLN A 139 -0.19 -9.12 -8.42
CA GLN A 139 0.30 -10.46 -8.66
C GLN A 139 0.55 -11.23 -7.36
N THR A 140 1.06 -10.55 -6.34
CA THR A 140 1.30 -11.18 -5.03
C THR A 140 0.00 -11.69 -4.42
N LEU A 141 -1.06 -10.88 -4.42
CA LEU A 141 -2.35 -11.31 -3.88
C LEU A 141 -2.99 -12.41 -4.71
N PHE A 142 -2.90 -12.30 -6.02
CA PHE A 142 -3.42 -13.32 -6.92
C PHE A 142 -2.76 -14.68 -6.67
N ASN A 143 -1.44 -14.69 -6.50
CA ASN A 143 -0.69 -15.91 -6.22
C ASN A 143 -1.07 -16.50 -4.85
N MET A 144 -1.28 -15.67 -3.85
CA MET A 144 -1.72 -16.12 -2.53
C MET A 144 -3.08 -16.82 -2.61
N GLU A 145 -4.03 -16.24 -3.32
CA GLU A 145 -5.35 -16.85 -3.49
C GLU A 145 -5.28 -18.19 -4.21
N ARG A 146 -4.44 -18.28 -5.23
CA ARG A 146 -4.24 -19.54 -5.96
C ARG A 146 -3.67 -20.63 -5.06
N GLN A 147 -2.72 -20.29 -4.19
CA GLN A 147 -2.15 -21.25 -3.24
C GLN A 147 -3.20 -21.76 -2.26
N ILE A 148 -4.05 -20.88 -1.75
CA ILE A 148 -5.15 -21.28 -0.87
C ILE A 148 -6.12 -22.21 -1.58
N SER A 149 -6.51 -21.89 -2.82
CA SER A 149 -7.41 -22.71 -3.61
C SER A 149 -6.85 -24.11 -3.90
N GLN A 150 -5.54 -24.20 -4.12
CA GLN A 150 -4.88 -25.48 -4.36
C GLN A 150 -4.75 -26.33 -3.09
N THR A 151 -4.71 -25.70 -1.93
CA THR A 151 -4.61 -26.38 -0.64
C THR A 151 -5.96 -26.94 -0.19
N LEU A 152 -7.03 -26.31 -0.62
CA LEU A 152 -8.39 -26.74 -0.30
C LEU A 152 -8.88 -27.81 -1.27
#